data_cf2de56bba8a123217c0d6a195649ff2
#
_entry.id   cf2de56bba8a123217c0d6a195649ff2
#
_cell.length_a   1.000
_cell.length_b   1.000
_cell.length_c   1.000
_cell.angle_alpha   90.00
_cell.angle_beta   90.00
_cell.angle_gamma   90.00
#
_symmetry.space_group_name_H-M   'P 1'
#
loop_
_entity.id
_entity.type
_entity.pdbx_description
1 polymer ?
#
loop_
_entity_poly.entity_id
_entity_poly.type
_entity_poly.pdbx_seq_one_letter_code
_entity_poly.pdbx_strand_id
1 'polypeptide(L)' 'MGESAHYSMVIRWSERDKVYLVALPEWEGRLGNWDSATHGETYGESAENGRKVLEMLVAHALESSEPLPEPHVFASV' A
#
# COMPACT_ATOMS: atom_id res chain seq x y z
N MET A 1 -9.85 -8.57 8.31
CA MET A 1 -8.96 -8.07 9.08
C MET A 1 -7.61 -8.58 8.84
N GLY A 2 -6.99 -8.91 9.49
CA GLY A 2 -5.84 -9.67 9.44
C GLY A 2 -4.65 -9.04 8.82
N GLU A 3 -4.21 -9.68 7.79
CA GLU A 3 -2.91 -9.36 7.22
C GLU A 3 -2.79 -7.94 6.74
N SER A 4 -3.83 -7.38 6.16
CA SER A 4 -3.73 -6.05 5.60
C SER A 4 -3.50 -4.99 6.67
N ALA A 5 -3.85 -5.27 7.91
CA ALA A 5 -3.69 -4.30 8.99
C ALA A 5 -2.25 -4.12 9.42
N HIS A 6 -1.36 -5.03 9.01
CA HIS A 6 0.04 -4.97 9.42
C HIS A 6 0.98 -4.45 8.33
N TYR A 7 0.46 -4.17 7.16
CA TYR A 7 1.30 -3.66 6.08
C TYR A 7 1.48 -2.15 6.20
N SER A 8 2.60 -1.69 5.67
CA SER A 8 2.97 -0.29 5.73
C SER A 8 2.31 0.51 4.63
N MET A 9 2.17 1.78 4.88
CA MET A 9 1.65 2.71 3.88
C MET A 9 2.43 4.00 4.03
N VAL A 10 2.99 4.50 2.92
CA VAL A 10 3.74 5.75 2.92
C VAL A 10 3.00 6.73 2.04
N ILE A 11 2.67 7.89 2.59
CA ILE A 11 1.92 8.91 1.88
C ILE A 11 2.81 10.13 1.75
N ARG A 12 3.05 10.58 0.51
CA ARG A 12 3.94 11.70 0.25
C ARG A 12 3.28 12.67 -0.72
N TRP A 13 3.57 13.94 -0.54
CA TRP A 13 3.07 14.97 -1.44
C TRP A 13 3.88 14.94 -2.73
N SER A 14 3.18 15.01 -3.87
CA SER A 14 3.82 15.12 -5.16
C SER A 14 3.60 16.54 -5.68
N GLU A 15 4.67 17.31 -5.74
CA GLU A 15 4.57 18.67 -6.23
C GLU A 15 4.23 18.69 -7.72
N ARG A 16 4.74 17.69 -8.45
CA ARG A 16 4.48 17.61 -9.87
C ARG A 16 3.01 17.33 -10.16
N ASP A 17 2.44 16.40 -9.43
CA ASP A 17 1.08 15.92 -9.71
C ASP A 17 0.04 16.63 -8.87
N LYS A 18 0.46 17.37 -7.85
CA LYS A 18 -0.43 18.12 -6.96
C LYS A 18 -1.41 17.20 -6.24
N VAL A 19 -0.94 16.02 -5.88
CA VAL A 19 -1.70 15.07 -5.10
C VAL A 19 -0.76 14.37 -4.14
N TYR A 20 -1.32 13.66 -3.18
CA TYR A 20 -0.55 12.78 -2.32
C TYR A 20 -0.42 11.43 -2.99
N LEU A 21 0.78 10.89 -3.02
CA LEU A 21 1.04 9.58 -3.57
C LEU A 21 1.14 8.57 -2.44
N VAL A 22 0.61 7.40 -2.67
CA VAL A 22 0.59 6.33 -1.67
C VAL A 22 1.47 5.19 -2.15
N ALA A 23 2.46 4.83 -1.34
CA ALA A 23 3.32 3.70 -1.63
C ALA A 23 3.05 2.60 -0.64
N LEU A 24 3.16 1.37 -1.10
CA LEU A 24 2.95 0.18 -0.28
C LEU A 24 4.25 -0.62 -0.32
N PRO A 25 5.18 -0.36 0.60
CA PRO A 25 6.55 -0.86 0.48
C PRO A 25 6.66 -2.38 0.34
N GLU A 26 5.86 -3.13 1.08
CA GLU A 26 5.96 -4.58 1.03
C GLU A 26 5.53 -5.16 -0.32
N TRP A 27 4.79 -4.36 -1.10
CA TRP A 27 4.22 -4.82 -2.35
C TRP A 27 4.90 -4.22 -3.57
N GLU A 28 5.97 -3.44 -3.38
CA GLU A 28 6.59 -2.71 -4.49
C GLU A 28 7.05 -3.64 -5.60
N GLY A 29 7.64 -4.76 -5.24
CA GLY A 29 8.12 -5.70 -6.24
C GLY A 29 7.01 -6.30 -7.08
N ARG A 30 5.81 -6.34 -6.55
CA ARG A 30 4.67 -6.90 -7.26
C ARG A 30 3.90 -5.87 -8.05
N LEU A 31 4.12 -4.59 -7.73
CA LEU A 31 3.47 -3.51 -8.45
C LEU A 31 4.26 -3.04 -9.65
N GLY A 32 5.45 -3.61 -9.84
CA GLY A 32 6.26 -3.27 -10.99
C GLY A 32 6.96 -1.94 -10.80
N ASN A 33 7.03 -1.17 -11.87
CA ASN A 33 7.78 0.09 -11.87
C ASN A 33 6.91 1.30 -11.53
N TRP A 34 5.82 1.09 -10.86
CA TRP A 34 4.93 2.19 -10.51
C TRP A 34 5.54 3.01 -9.39
N ASP A 35 5.44 4.33 -9.52
CA ASP A 35 5.91 5.23 -8.47
C ASP A 35 5.02 5.18 -7.25
N SER A 36 3.76 4.84 -7.44
CA SER A 36 2.82 4.76 -6.34
C SER A 36 1.75 3.74 -6.66
N ALA A 37 1.14 3.21 -5.63
CA ALA A 37 0.04 2.28 -5.79
C ALA A 37 -1.26 3.01 -6.07
N THR A 38 -1.43 4.17 -5.46
CA THR A 38 -2.61 4.99 -5.65
C THR A 38 -2.29 6.41 -5.19
N HIS A 39 -3.31 7.25 -5.15
CA HIS A 39 -3.11 8.64 -4.75
C HIS A 39 -4.41 9.17 -4.15
N GLY A 40 -4.35 10.40 -3.66
CA GLY A 40 -5.51 11.07 -3.15
C GLY A 40 -5.23 12.56 -3.00
N GLU A 41 -6.28 13.34 -2.81
CA GLU A 41 -6.16 14.79 -2.68
C GLU A 41 -5.95 15.24 -1.25
N THR A 42 -6.26 14.38 -0.29
CA THR A 42 -6.01 14.64 1.12
C THR A 42 -5.35 13.43 1.73
N TYR A 43 -4.78 13.61 2.93
CA TYR A 43 -4.24 12.47 3.65
C TYR A 43 -5.29 11.41 3.90
N GLY A 44 -6.49 11.82 4.32
CA GLY A 44 -7.54 10.86 4.60
C GLY A 44 -7.97 10.09 3.37
N GLU A 45 -8.14 10.80 2.26
CA GLU A 45 -8.50 10.13 1.02
C GLU A 45 -7.40 9.18 0.57
N SER A 46 -6.16 9.61 0.69
CA SER A 46 -5.02 8.77 0.29
C SER A 46 -4.96 7.51 1.14
N ALA A 47 -5.14 7.64 2.44
CA ALA A 47 -5.11 6.48 3.33
C ALA A 47 -6.24 5.51 2.99
N GLU A 48 -7.42 6.03 2.72
CA GLU A 48 -8.54 5.18 2.37
C GLU A 48 -8.29 4.46 1.05
N ASN A 49 -7.77 5.20 0.06
CA ASN A 49 -7.47 4.58 -1.23
C ASN A 49 -6.39 3.52 -1.08
N GLY A 50 -5.38 3.79 -0.25
CA GLY A 50 -4.33 2.81 0.00
C GLY A 50 -4.87 1.55 0.66
N ARG A 51 -5.79 1.72 1.61
CA ARG A 51 -6.40 0.58 2.28
C ARG A 51 -7.15 -0.29 1.28
N LYS A 52 -7.88 0.34 0.37
CA LYS A 52 -8.63 -0.42 -0.64
C LYS A 52 -7.71 -1.21 -1.55
N VAL A 53 -6.60 -0.61 -1.95
CA VAL A 53 -5.63 -1.31 -2.78
C VAL A 53 -5.01 -2.47 -2.02
N LEU A 54 -4.67 -2.27 -0.75
CA LEU A 54 -4.13 -3.35 0.07
C LEU A 54 -5.08 -4.52 0.16
N GLU A 55 -6.35 -4.24 0.40
CA GLU A 55 -7.35 -5.31 0.49
C GLU A 55 -7.45 -6.07 -0.81
N MET A 56 -7.39 -5.35 -1.92
CA MET A 56 -7.45 -5.99 -3.23
C MET A 56 -6.22 -6.86 -3.48
N LEU A 57 -5.04 -6.36 -3.11
CA LEU A 57 -3.81 -7.11 -3.32
C LEU A 57 -3.79 -8.38 -2.48
N VAL A 58 -4.20 -8.28 -1.22
CA VAL A 58 -4.26 -9.44 -0.36
C VAL A 58 -5.25 -10.47 -0.90
N ALA A 59 -6.43 -10.02 -1.29
CA ALA A 59 -7.45 -10.92 -1.80
C ALA A 59 -6.96 -11.61 -3.07
N HIS A 60 -6.31 -10.88 -3.95
CA HIS A 60 -5.80 -11.45 -5.19
C HIS A 60 -4.73 -12.51 -4.91
N ALA A 61 -3.83 -12.22 -3.98
CA ALA A 61 -2.79 -13.17 -3.63
C ALA A 61 -3.37 -14.45 -3.05
N LEU A 62 -4.38 -14.32 -2.20
CA LEU A 62 -5.01 -15.49 -1.61
C LEU A 62 -5.73 -16.31 -2.66
N GLU A 63 -6.41 -15.65 -3.60
CA GLU A 63 -7.09 -16.37 -4.67
C GLU A 63 -6.13 -17.11 -5.57
N SER A 64 -4.96 -16.52 -5.81
CA SER A 64 -3.97 -17.10 -6.70
C SER A 64 -3.02 -18.04 -5.97
N SER A 65 -3.22 -18.25 -4.69
CA SER A 65 -2.35 -19.07 -3.86
C SER A 65 -0.91 -18.55 -3.86
N GLU A 66 -0.74 -17.26 -4.01
CA GLU A 66 0.58 -16.63 -3.95
C GLU A 66 0.92 -16.30 -2.52
N PRO A 67 2.19 -16.44 -2.14
CA PRO A 67 2.56 -16.07 -0.78
C PRO A 67 2.40 -14.57 -0.54
N LEU A 68 1.96 -14.22 0.66
CA LEU A 68 1.85 -12.82 1.03
C LEU A 68 3.22 -12.30 1.44
N PRO A 69 3.54 -11.04 1.10
CA PRO A 69 4.80 -10.49 1.56
C PRO A 69 4.82 -10.33 3.07
N GLU A 70 6.03 -10.33 3.63
CA GLU A 70 6.18 -10.12 5.06
C GLU A 70 5.96 -8.67 5.41
N PRO A 71 5.15 -8.37 6.41
CA PRO A 71 5.01 -6.98 6.84
C PRO A 71 6.31 -6.44 7.39
N HIS A 72 6.62 -5.19 7.05
CA HIS A 72 7.78 -4.50 7.60
C HIS A 72 7.37 -3.85 8.91
N VAL A 73 7.53 -4.53 10.01
CA VAL A 73 7.11 -4.00 11.29
C VAL A 73 8.33 -3.54 12.07
N PHE A 74 8.15 -2.47 12.84
CA PHE A 74 9.21 -2.05 13.72
C PHE A 74 9.23 -2.97 14.93
N ALA A 75 10.44 -3.40 15.28
CA ALA A 75 10.58 -4.19 16.48
C ALA A 75 10.22 -3.33 17.67
N SER A 76 9.53 -3.91 18.58
CA SER A 76 9.17 -3.20 19.78
C SER A 76 10.37 -2.85 20.61
N VAL A 77 10.34 -1.75 21.24
CA VAL A 77 11.43 -1.39 22.13
C VAL A 77 10.97 -1.35 23.55
#